data_e655ea153c236d1c0524165280dfc01b
#
_entry.id   e655ea153c236d1c0524165280dfc01b
#
_cell.length_a   1.000
_cell.length_b   1.000
_cell.length_c   1.000
_cell.angle_alpha   90.00
_cell.angle_beta   90.00
_cell.angle_gamma   90.00
#
_symmetry.space_group_name_H-M   'P 1'
#
loop_
_entity.id
_entity.type
_entity.pdbx_description
1 polymer ?
#
loop_
_entity_poly.entity_id
_entity_poly.type
_entity_poly.pdbx_seq_one_letter_code
_entity_poly.pdbx_strand_id
1 'polypeptide(L)'
;TCKLKPARACQTRHLKLHGAEHYSPDIAKTLSEKHRLAADIAHHLMHAFGDQAVSVARLADEGFNARLHPEHPYIEAEVVYAARCEFAEHASDVLTRRTPLALLDNAAAQAAVPRVVALMGEVHGWSQERRDAETKSSIERLQTSL
;
A
#
# COMPACT_ATOMS: atom_id res chain seq x y z
N THR A 1 10.43 37.01 8.30
CA THR A 1 9.06 36.46 8.52
C THR A 1 8.25 36.76 7.26
N CYS A 2 7.84 35.72 6.53
CA CYS A 2 7.06 35.88 5.32
C CYS A 2 5.63 36.27 5.68
N LYS A 3 5.20 37.48 5.31
CA LYS A 3 3.84 38.00 5.56
C LYS A 3 2.91 37.57 4.43
N LEU A 4 2.65 36.26 4.29
CA LEU A 4 1.65 35.78 3.37
C LEU A 4 0.24 36.05 3.93
N LYS A 5 -0.58 36.76 3.16
CA LYS A 5 -1.99 36.90 3.46
C LYS A 5 -2.73 35.67 2.93
N PRO A 6 -3.60 35.03 3.72
CA PRO A 6 -4.40 33.92 3.22
C PRO A 6 -5.30 34.39 2.07
N ALA A 7 -5.34 33.65 0.97
CA ALA A 7 -6.19 33.98 -0.17
C ALA A 7 -7.69 33.80 0.12
N ARG A 8 -8.04 32.99 1.14
CA ARG A 8 -9.42 32.69 1.57
C ARG A 8 -9.43 32.15 3.00
N ALA A 9 -10.60 32.08 3.63
CA ALA A 9 -10.78 31.47 4.94
C ALA A 9 -10.35 29.99 4.93
N CYS A 10 -9.90 29.50 6.10
CA CYS A 10 -9.49 28.11 6.28
C CYS A 10 -10.69 27.16 6.06
N GLN A 11 -10.54 26.20 5.16
CA GLN A 11 -11.55 25.22 4.82
C GLN A 11 -11.25 23.82 5.42
N THR A 12 -10.18 23.68 6.19
CA THR A 12 -9.69 22.39 6.70
C THR A 12 -10.74 21.58 7.46
N ARG A 13 -11.69 22.27 8.15
CA ARG A 13 -12.79 21.62 8.90
C ARG A 13 -13.77 20.88 8.00
N HIS A 14 -13.88 21.25 6.74
CA HIS A 14 -14.85 20.71 5.78
C HIS A 14 -14.17 19.87 4.67
N LEU A 15 -12.84 19.83 4.68
CA LEU A 15 -12.08 19.05 3.71
C LEU A 15 -12.10 17.57 4.14
N LYS A 16 -12.71 16.72 3.33
CA LYS A 16 -12.63 15.29 3.52
C LYS A 16 -11.28 14.77 3.06
N LEU A 17 -10.72 13.84 3.81
CA LEU A 17 -9.51 13.15 3.41
C LEU A 17 -9.80 12.19 2.25
N HIS A 18 -8.80 11.93 1.42
CA HIS A 18 -8.89 10.88 0.42
C HIS A 18 -9.17 9.54 1.09
N GLY A 19 -10.13 8.79 0.58
CA GLY A 19 -10.60 7.55 1.23
C GLY A 19 -11.72 7.74 2.26
N ALA A 20 -12.13 8.98 2.59
CA ALA A 20 -13.18 9.25 3.59
C ALA A 20 -14.48 9.81 3.00
N GLU A 21 -14.57 10.01 1.68
CA GLU A 21 -15.73 10.66 1.07
C GLU A 21 -16.99 9.78 1.13
N HIS A 22 -16.81 8.50 0.81
CA HIS A 22 -17.87 7.48 0.80
C HIS A 22 -17.56 6.32 1.76
N TYR A 23 -16.80 6.60 2.83
CA TYR A 23 -16.49 5.57 3.82
C TYR A 23 -17.76 5.00 4.47
N SER A 24 -17.83 3.67 4.54
CA SER A 24 -18.87 2.93 5.25
C SER A 24 -18.27 1.68 5.90
N PRO A 25 -18.72 1.29 7.11
CA PRO A 25 -18.35 0.04 7.74
C PRO A 25 -18.70 -1.20 6.89
N ASP A 26 -19.63 -1.08 5.95
CA ASP A 26 -20.06 -2.16 5.06
C ASP A 26 -19.06 -2.45 3.92
N ILE A 27 -18.04 -1.60 3.77
CA ILE A 27 -17.00 -1.80 2.72
C ILE A 27 -16.36 -3.19 2.88
N ALA A 28 -15.96 -3.60 4.08
CA ALA A 28 -15.32 -4.90 4.30
C ALA A 28 -16.23 -6.07 3.84
N LYS A 29 -17.53 -6.00 4.14
CA LYS A 29 -18.51 -6.98 3.66
C LYS A 29 -18.59 -7.00 2.14
N THR A 30 -18.64 -5.83 1.52
CA THR A 30 -18.66 -5.68 0.06
C THR A 30 -17.40 -6.28 -0.58
N LEU A 31 -16.21 -6.06 0.02
CA LEU A 31 -14.95 -6.61 -0.46
C LEU A 31 -14.94 -8.15 -0.41
N SER A 32 -15.43 -8.73 0.68
CA SER A 32 -15.52 -10.19 0.82
C SER A 32 -16.52 -10.81 -0.16
N GLU A 33 -17.70 -10.21 -0.33
CA GLU A 33 -18.77 -10.77 -1.17
C GLU A 33 -18.52 -10.58 -2.67
N LYS A 34 -18.06 -9.40 -3.10
CA LYS A 34 -17.89 -9.08 -4.53
C LYS A 34 -16.51 -9.45 -5.06
N HIS A 35 -15.45 -9.23 -4.27
CA HIS A 35 -14.07 -9.46 -4.68
C HIS A 35 -13.48 -10.74 -4.10
N ARG A 36 -14.28 -11.53 -3.36
CA ARG A 36 -13.90 -12.82 -2.78
C ARG A 36 -12.63 -12.76 -1.90
N LEU A 37 -12.41 -11.62 -1.28
CA LEU A 37 -11.28 -11.43 -0.38
C LEU A 37 -11.58 -12.10 0.98
N ALA A 38 -10.55 -12.69 1.58
CA ALA A 38 -10.65 -13.22 2.94
C ALA A 38 -11.02 -12.10 3.93
N ALA A 39 -11.75 -12.44 4.98
CA ALA A 39 -12.32 -11.45 5.91
C ALA A 39 -11.26 -10.53 6.55
N ASP A 40 -10.09 -11.08 6.90
CA ASP A 40 -8.98 -10.32 7.47
C ASP A 40 -8.38 -9.33 6.47
N ILE A 41 -8.23 -9.73 5.19
CA ILE A 41 -7.79 -8.84 4.11
C ILE A 41 -8.81 -7.72 3.88
N ALA A 42 -10.10 -8.07 3.79
CA ALA A 42 -11.16 -7.10 3.56
C ALA A 42 -11.24 -6.06 4.71
N HIS A 43 -11.10 -6.51 5.96
CA HIS A 43 -11.02 -5.63 7.14
C HIS A 43 -9.79 -4.73 7.08
N HIS A 44 -8.62 -5.30 6.78
CA HIS A 44 -7.39 -4.52 6.63
C HIS A 44 -7.54 -3.43 5.56
N LEU A 45 -7.98 -3.80 4.35
CA LEU A 45 -8.14 -2.83 3.26
C LEU A 45 -9.13 -1.71 3.60
N MET A 46 -10.26 -2.04 4.25
CA MET A 46 -11.22 -1.03 4.69
C MET A 46 -10.58 -0.02 5.66
N HIS A 47 -9.77 -0.49 6.62
CA HIS A 47 -9.12 0.39 7.58
C HIS A 47 -7.98 1.20 6.99
N ALA A 48 -7.19 0.60 6.08
CA ALA A 48 -6.03 1.24 5.49
C ALA A 48 -6.40 2.26 4.39
N PHE A 49 -7.41 1.94 3.56
CA PHE A 49 -7.73 2.70 2.35
C PHE A 49 -9.09 3.38 2.37
N GLY A 50 -9.94 3.11 3.37
CA GLY A 50 -11.29 3.66 3.41
C GLY A 50 -12.10 3.28 2.18
N ASP A 51 -12.73 4.26 1.50
CA ASP A 51 -13.50 4.03 0.27
C ASP A 51 -12.62 3.65 -0.94
N GLN A 52 -11.31 3.94 -0.90
CA GLN A 52 -10.34 3.51 -1.92
C GLN A 52 -10.04 2.01 -1.85
N ALA A 53 -10.45 1.31 -0.79
CA ALA A 53 -10.31 -0.14 -0.67
C ALA A 53 -10.94 -0.90 -1.85
N VAL A 54 -12.00 -0.35 -2.44
CA VAL A 54 -12.63 -0.92 -3.66
C VAL A 54 -11.69 -0.84 -4.87
N SER A 55 -10.90 0.24 -4.98
CA SER A 55 -9.92 0.38 -6.05
C SER A 55 -8.77 -0.62 -5.91
N VAL A 56 -8.32 -0.87 -4.67
CA VAL A 56 -7.33 -1.92 -4.37
C VAL A 56 -7.89 -3.31 -4.66
N ALA A 57 -9.15 -3.57 -4.27
CA ALA A 57 -9.80 -4.86 -4.52
C ALA A 57 -9.97 -5.18 -6.01
N ARG A 58 -10.18 -4.18 -6.87
CA ARG A 58 -10.18 -4.37 -8.33
C ARG A 58 -8.83 -4.86 -8.86
N LEU A 59 -7.73 -4.36 -8.32
CA LEU A 59 -6.40 -4.88 -8.65
C LEU A 59 -6.23 -6.34 -8.20
N ALA A 60 -6.81 -6.71 -7.04
CA ALA A 60 -6.82 -8.10 -6.62
C ALA A 60 -7.58 -9.01 -7.62
N ASP A 61 -8.68 -8.54 -8.23
CA ASP A 61 -9.39 -9.26 -9.28
C ASP A 61 -8.56 -9.38 -10.58
N GLU A 62 -7.63 -8.44 -10.84
CA GLU A 62 -6.69 -8.51 -11.96
C GLU A 62 -5.56 -9.53 -11.76
N GLY A 63 -5.53 -10.24 -10.64
CA GLY A 63 -4.55 -11.28 -10.35
C GLY A 63 -3.56 -10.95 -9.22
N PHE A 64 -3.68 -9.78 -8.59
CA PHE A 64 -2.80 -9.34 -7.49
C PHE A 64 -3.39 -9.65 -6.10
N ASN A 65 -4.12 -10.77 -5.96
CA ASN A 65 -4.79 -11.17 -4.72
C ASN A 65 -3.91 -11.99 -3.76
N ALA A 66 -2.69 -12.36 -4.16
CA ALA A 66 -1.78 -13.13 -3.33
C ALA A 66 -1.30 -12.31 -2.13
N ARG A 67 -1.13 -12.97 -0.98
CA ARG A 67 -0.53 -12.35 0.21
C ARG A 67 0.96 -12.14 0.00
N LEU A 68 1.47 -11.03 0.51
CA LEU A 68 2.93 -10.77 0.58
C LEU A 68 3.62 -11.73 1.56
N HIS A 69 2.90 -12.12 2.63
CA HIS A 69 3.33 -13.13 3.58
C HIS A 69 2.10 -13.89 4.12
N PRO A 70 2.15 -15.22 4.30
CA PRO A 70 0.99 -16.04 4.67
C PRO A 70 0.29 -15.60 5.96
N GLU A 71 1.04 -15.16 6.94
CA GLU A 71 0.53 -14.80 8.28
C GLU A 71 -0.01 -13.38 8.38
N HIS A 72 0.12 -12.56 7.31
CA HIS A 72 -0.30 -11.16 7.32
C HIS A 72 -1.36 -10.86 6.26
N PRO A 73 -2.26 -9.89 6.50
CA PRO A 73 -3.36 -9.58 5.58
C PRO A 73 -2.97 -8.70 4.39
N TYR A 74 -1.68 -8.43 4.21
CA TYR A 74 -1.18 -7.57 3.14
C TYR A 74 -1.11 -8.33 1.82
N ILE A 75 -1.63 -7.73 0.74
CA ILE A 75 -1.71 -8.37 -0.59
C ILE A 75 -0.93 -7.59 -1.65
N GLU A 76 -0.62 -8.27 -2.74
CA GLU A 76 0.12 -7.70 -3.88
C GLU A 76 -0.57 -6.49 -4.51
N ALA A 77 -1.92 -6.45 -4.47
CA ALA A 77 -2.70 -5.32 -4.97
C ALA A 77 -2.34 -3.99 -4.27
N GLU A 78 -1.97 -4.03 -2.98
CA GLU A 78 -1.53 -2.83 -2.25
C GLU A 78 -0.20 -2.30 -2.78
N VAL A 79 0.72 -3.19 -3.17
CA VAL A 79 2.01 -2.81 -3.78
C VAL A 79 1.77 -2.11 -5.11
N VAL A 80 0.92 -2.69 -5.96
CA VAL A 80 0.58 -2.13 -7.27
C VAL A 80 -0.14 -0.79 -7.12
N TYR A 81 -1.07 -0.68 -6.16
CA TYR A 81 -1.78 0.55 -5.85
C TYR A 81 -0.82 1.64 -5.35
N ALA A 82 0.06 1.31 -4.41
CA ALA A 82 1.06 2.23 -3.88
C ALA A 82 1.99 2.76 -4.97
N ALA A 83 2.44 1.90 -5.89
CA ALA A 83 3.29 2.30 -7.00
C ALA A 83 2.55 3.17 -8.04
N ARG A 84 1.28 2.86 -8.35
CA ARG A 84 0.51 3.59 -9.37
C ARG A 84 -0.11 4.89 -8.85
N CYS A 85 -0.55 4.92 -7.58
CA CYS A 85 -1.44 5.96 -7.05
C CYS A 85 -0.85 6.74 -5.87
N GLU A 86 0.17 6.22 -5.19
CA GLU A 86 0.70 6.79 -3.94
C GLU A 86 2.19 7.14 -4.00
N PHE A 87 2.76 7.22 -5.19
CA PHE A 87 4.16 7.62 -5.40
C PHE A 87 5.19 6.78 -4.62
N ALA A 88 4.94 5.48 -4.44
CA ALA A 88 5.94 4.60 -3.87
C ALA A 88 7.06 4.35 -4.92
N GLU A 89 8.28 4.75 -4.59
CA GLU A 89 9.45 4.65 -5.48
C GLU A 89 10.40 3.53 -5.08
N HIS A 90 10.33 3.08 -3.81
CA HIS A 90 11.17 2.04 -3.25
C HIS A 90 10.34 0.93 -2.61
N ALA A 91 10.82 -0.31 -2.67
CA ALA A 91 10.16 -1.43 -1.99
C ALA A 91 10.10 -1.22 -0.46
N SER A 92 11.10 -0.56 0.11
CA SER A 92 11.08 -0.14 1.52
C SER A 92 9.95 0.84 1.83
N ASP A 93 9.54 1.73 0.91
CA ASP A 93 8.41 2.63 1.14
C ASP A 93 7.10 1.86 1.31
N VAL A 94 6.90 0.83 0.50
CA VAL A 94 5.73 -0.05 0.63
C VAL A 94 5.74 -0.77 1.96
N LEU A 95 6.86 -1.43 2.31
CA LEU A 95 6.94 -2.32 3.46
C LEU A 95 7.02 -1.61 4.82
N THR A 96 7.35 -0.31 4.84
CA THR A 96 7.46 0.47 6.08
C THR A 96 6.41 1.57 6.22
N ARG A 97 5.90 2.12 5.11
CA ARG A 97 5.06 3.33 5.12
C ARG A 97 3.66 3.11 4.58
N ARG A 98 3.47 2.18 3.63
CA ARG A 98 2.15 1.85 3.07
C ARG A 98 1.55 0.64 3.76
N THR A 99 2.37 -0.37 4.01
CA THR A 99 2.04 -1.48 4.92
C THR A 99 2.93 -1.37 6.16
N PRO A 100 2.42 -1.59 7.39
CA PRO A 100 3.27 -1.60 8.58
C PRO A 100 4.03 -2.92 8.76
N LEU A 101 4.20 -3.73 7.70
CA LEU A 101 4.75 -5.07 7.79
C LEU A 101 6.14 -5.09 8.43
N ALA A 102 7.03 -4.17 8.02
CA ALA A 102 8.38 -4.10 8.56
C ALA A 102 8.42 -3.77 10.07
N LEU A 103 7.41 -3.05 10.58
CA LEU A 103 7.30 -2.71 11.99
C LEU A 103 6.71 -3.85 12.83
N LEU A 104 5.84 -4.65 12.23
CA LEU A 104 5.16 -5.77 12.90
C LEU A 104 5.98 -7.06 12.83
N ASP A 105 6.57 -7.32 11.66
CA ASP A 105 7.35 -8.52 11.36
C ASP A 105 8.40 -8.20 10.30
N ASN A 106 9.58 -7.82 10.76
CA ASN A 106 10.69 -7.46 9.87
C ASN A 106 11.17 -8.67 9.04
N ALA A 107 11.12 -9.88 9.59
CA ALA A 107 11.53 -11.06 8.86
C ALA A 107 10.58 -11.35 7.67
N ALA A 108 9.27 -11.23 7.90
CA ALA A 108 8.26 -11.32 6.84
C ALA A 108 8.42 -10.20 5.79
N ALA A 109 8.73 -8.98 6.24
CA ALA A 109 8.98 -7.87 5.32
C ALA A 109 10.19 -8.11 4.43
N GLN A 110 11.32 -8.57 5.01
CA GLN A 110 12.52 -8.93 4.24
C GLN A 110 12.24 -10.07 3.24
N ALA A 111 11.48 -11.08 3.64
CA ALA A 111 11.07 -12.18 2.76
C ALA A 111 10.20 -11.71 1.60
N ALA A 112 9.37 -10.67 1.80
CA ALA A 112 8.50 -10.10 0.78
C ALA A 112 9.25 -9.19 -0.23
N VAL A 113 10.45 -8.67 0.09
CA VAL A 113 11.18 -7.71 -0.76
C VAL A 113 11.30 -8.16 -2.21
N PRO A 114 11.74 -9.40 -2.55
CA PRO A 114 11.89 -9.80 -3.95
C PRO A 114 10.59 -9.71 -4.75
N ARG A 115 9.46 -10.08 -4.13
CA ARG A 115 8.15 -10.02 -4.78
C ARG A 115 7.68 -8.58 -4.94
N VAL A 116 7.82 -7.75 -3.92
CA VAL A 116 7.50 -6.32 -3.98
C VAL A 116 8.31 -5.62 -5.07
N VAL A 117 9.60 -5.89 -5.17
CA VAL A 117 10.48 -5.34 -6.23
C VAL A 117 10.04 -5.82 -7.62
N ALA A 118 9.64 -7.07 -7.78
CA ALA A 118 9.14 -7.58 -9.06
C ALA A 118 7.89 -6.81 -9.51
N LEU A 119 6.89 -6.65 -8.62
CA LEU A 119 5.64 -5.93 -8.89
C LEU A 119 5.90 -4.45 -9.21
N MET A 120 6.69 -3.76 -8.39
CA MET A 120 7.04 -2.36 -8.65
C MET A 120 7.84 -2.22 -9.95
N GLY A 121 8.73 -3.16 -10.23
CA GLY A 121 9.51 -3.18 -11.45
C GLY A 121 8.66 -3.35 -12.70
N GLU A 122 7.54 -4.08 -12.64
CA GLU A 122 6.56 -4.16 -13.71
C GLU A 122 5.83 -2.83 -13.91
N VAL A 123 5.39 -2.19 -12.83
CA VAL A 123 4.67 -0.91 -12.87
C VAL A 123 5.56 0.22 -13.40
N HIS A 124 6.82 0.28 -12.95
CA HIS A 124 7.76 1.38 -13.28
C HIS A 124 8.65 1.09 -14.48
N GLY A 125 8.56 -0.11 -15.08
CA GLY A 125 9.42 -0.49 -16.21
C GLY A 125 10.90 -0.63 -15.85
N TRP A 126 11.22 -1.13 -14.64
CA TRP A 126 12.61 -1.26 -14.19
C TRP A 126 13.36 -2.35 -14.96
N SER A 127 14.61 -2.06 -15.31
CA SER A 127 15.55 -3.06 -15.79
C SER A 127 15.88 -4.11 -14.71
N GLN A 128 16.41 -5.26 -15.10
CA GLN A 128 16.84 -6.27 -14.15
C GLN A 128 17.93 -5.74 -13.19
N GLU A 129 18.88 -5.00 -13.71
CA GLU A 129 19.92 -4.35 -12.91
C GLU A 129 19.34 -3.41 -11.83
N ARG A 130 18.30 -2.63 -12.18
CA ARG A 130 17.60 -1.78 -11.21
C ARG A 130 16.87 -2.61 -10.16
N ARG A 131 16.23 -3.72 -10.54
CA ARG A 131 15.53 -4.62 -9.60
C ARG A 131 16.51 -5.27 -8.61
N ASP A 132 17.68 -5.70 -9.08
CA ASP A 132 18.72 -6.32 -8.25
C ASP A 132 19.28 -5.29 -7.23
N ALA A 133 19.56 -4.07 -7.69
CA ALA A 133 20.00 -2.97 -6.83
C ALA A 133 18.95 -2.58 -5.79
N GLU A 134 17.68 -2.50 -6.18
CA GLU A 134 16.56 -2.17 -5.29
C GLU A 134 16.34 -3.25 -4.22
N THR A 135 16.43 -4.54 -4.61
CA THR A 135 16.32 -5.67 -3.69
C THR A 135 17.38 -5.56 -2.60
N LYS A 136 18.64 -5.36 -2.98
CA LYS A 136 19.76 -5.23 -2.05
C LYS A 136 19.56 -4.03 -1.12
N SER A 137 19.30 -2.85 -1.69
CA SER A 137 19.13 -1.61 -0.94
C SER A 137 17.95 -1.69 0.04
N SER A 138 16.82 -2.28 -0.36
CA SER A 138 15.65 -2.42 0.50
C SER A 138 15.89 -3.37 1.67
N ILE A 139 16.59 -4.50 1.46
CA ILE A 139 16.97 -5.41 2.54
C ILE A 139 17.92 -4.70 3.53
N GLU A 140 18.94 -3.99 3.04
CA GLU A 140 19.87 -3.24 3.90
C GLU A 140 19.14 -2.19 4.75
N ARG A 141 18.18 -1.46 4.16
CA ARG A 141 17.36 -0.48 4.90
C ARG A 141 16.51 -1.14 5.99
N LEU A 142 15.87 -2.27 5.70
CA LEU A 142 15.06 -2.99 6.67
C LEU A 142 15.89 -3.56 7.84
N GLN A 143 17.15 -3.91 7.60
CA GLN A 143 18.08 -4.37 8.63
C GLN A 143 18.60 -3.25 9.54
N THR A 144 18.70 -2.02 9.02
CA THR A 144 19.26 -0.88 9.75
C THR A 144 18.22 0.01 10.42
N SER A 145 16.93 -0.12 10.06
CA SER A 145 15.87 0.78 10.52
C SER A 145 15.17 0.29 11.81
N LEU A 146 15.60 -0.79 12.40
CA LEU A 146 15.11 -1.38 13.64
C LEU A 146 16.29 -1.71 14.57
#